data_04aee2c55fefffd174c3b03cd1ec98db
#
_entry.id   04aee2c55fefffd174c3b03cd1ec98db
#
_cell.length_a   1.000
_cell.length_b   1.000
_cell.length_c   1.000
_cell.angle_alpha   90.00
_cell.angle_beta   90.00
_cell.angle_gamma   90.00
#
_symmetry.space_group_name_H-M   'P 1'
#
loop_
_entity.id
_entity.type
_entity.pdbx_description
1 polymer ?
#
loop_
_entity_poly.entity_id
_entity_poly.type
_entity_poly.pdbx_seq_one_letter_code
_entity_poly.pdbx_strand_id
1 'polypeptide(L)'
;MRYLTARLGLFLIICSFSINTYAQNVAPAIEDTQILEQLIIQKEQTFKELFNDPTNMDLLFRYANICILVGDLEGAIGVFEQMLIYNRELPRIRLELGVLYFRLGAYALAKNYLESVKQFNPPETVLERVEEFLSAINNAEKRISWKQNFAFGLKHTSNGNSGINADFIEISNFILAVDPESKRDGDRAQIYNYNLSINQKLDHPRGDNIEYQFNINANQLTQYENFNTLSNQLLVKRNYNLGSNYLYLFDLEEVKFVPSFSYQRVILGREEILNSTKLSFDYLGLTQQGLKIISLYIDKKVFPTSGIKDGQLRGLSYLQSFGVGCCAGNLSFKATIENYRANAVYEFFENYALDLVFSQPLENNYFATFNYTYSQKRYDAPLPLFGDRDDRSEALRINLMKTINACWTWNLGLASNDARSTINIYKRRENSVSLQFAYGCFG
;
A
#
# COMPACT_ATOMS: atom_id res chain seq x y z
N MET A 1 9.89 20.10 22.93
CA MET A 1 9.94 20.94 21.71
C MET A 1 11.31 20.97 21.02
N ARG A 2 12.43 21.29 21.70
CA ARG A 2 13.77 21.38 21.04
C ARG A 2 14.26 20.08 20.35
N TYR A 3 13.94 18.90 20.87
CA TYR A 3 14.35 17.63 20.26
C TYR A 3 13.50 17.22 19.04
N LEU A 4 12.24 17.65 18.96
CA LEU A 4 11.36 17.40 17.82
C LEU A 4 11.80 18.23 16.61
N THR A 5 12.18 19.51 16.85
CA THR A 5 12.67 20.40 15.79
C THR A 5 14.01 19.97 15.20
N ALA A 6 14.92 19.41 16.03
CA ALA A 6 16.20 18.91 15.55
C ALA A 6 16.06 17.62 14.68
N ARG A 7 15.13 16.71 15.05
CA ARG A 7 14.89 15.47 14.26
C ARG A 7 14.05 15.73 13.02
N LEU A 8 13.07 16.65 13.09
CA LEU A 8 12.36 17.12 11.88
C LEU A 8 13.31 17.90 10.94
N GLY A 9 14.22 18.69 11.50
CA GLY A 9 15.25 19.39 10.72
C GLY A 9 16.19 18.45 9.99
N LEU A 10 16.59 17.34 10.63
CA LEU A 10 17.42 16.30 9.99
C LEU A 10 16.66 15.55 8.89
N PHE A 11 15.36 15.31 9.10
CA PHE A 11 14.49 14.69 8.10
C PHE A 11 14.27 15.60 6.88
N LEU A 12 14.04 16.89 7.12
CA LEU A 12 13.94 17.91 6.06
C LEU A 12 15.27 18.11 5.33
N ILE A 13 16.41 18.02 6.04
CA ILE A 13 17.75 18.10 5.43
C ILE A 13 18.02 16.87 4.55
N ILE A 14 17.64 15.67 4.97
CA ILE A 14 17.78 14.44 4.15
C ILE A 14 16.87 14.52 2.92
N CYS A 15 15.61 14.98 3.08
CA CYS A 15 14.72 15.23 1.95
C CYS A 15 15.21 16.39 1.05
N SER A 16 15.75 17.46 1.63
CA SER A 16 16.28 18.58 0.83
C SER A 16 17.60 18.24 0.12
N PHE A 17 18.44 17.36 0.68
CA PHE A 17 19.64 16.89 -0.03
C PHE A 17 19.28 15.97 -1.21
N SER A 18 18.24 15.15 -1.08
CA SER A 18 17.73 14.33 -2.19
C SER A 18 17.07 15.19 -3.28
N ILE A 19 16.38 16.27 -2.90
CA ILE A 19 15.74 17.21 -3.83
C ILE A 19 16.79 18.03 -4.59
N ASN A 20 17.89 18.47 -3.95
CA ASN A 20 18.90 19.29 -4.62
C ASN A 20 19.80 18.52 -5.60
N THR A 21 20.01 17.21 -5.40
CA THR A 21 20.72 16.38 -6.39
C THR A 21 19.85 16.03 -7.59
N TYR A 22 18.52 16.02 -7.45
CA TYR A 22 17.58 15.76 -8.55
C TYR A 22 17.13 17.04 -9.28
N ALA A 23 17.21 18.23 -8.66
CA ALA A 23 16.87 19.50 -9.32
C ALA A 23 17.83 19.88 -10.47
N GLN A 24 18.99 19.23 -10.57
CA GLN A 24 19.91 19.40 -11.71
C GLN A 24 19.59 18.47 -12.90
N ASN A 25 18.66 17.51 -12.76
CA ASN A 25 18.19 16.60 -13.83
C ASN A 25 16.74 16.85 -14.24
N VAL A 26 16.23 18.08 -14.12
CA VAL A 26 14.88 18.49 -14.60
C VAL A 26 14.87 18.76 -16.13
N ALA A 27 15.85 18.27 -16.87
CA ALA A 27 15.83 18.30 -18.34
C ALA A 27 14.87 17.32 -19.03
N PRO A 28 14.47 16.12 -18.45
CA PRO A 28 13.60 15.21 -19.20
C PRO A 28 12.14 15.65 -19.34
N ALA A 29 11.61 16.46 -18.42
CA ALA A 29 10.20 16.91 -18.50
C ALA A 29 9.98 17.95 -19.63
N ILE A 30 11.01 18.71 -19.98
CA ILE A 30 10.95 19.69 -21.08
C ILE A 30 11.11 18.98 -22.43
N GLU A 31 11.99 17.97 -22.49
CA GLU A 31 12.12 17.12 -23.68
C GLU A 31 10.85 16.32 -23.98
N ASP A 32 10.20 15.73 -22.98
CA ASP A 32 8.95 14.99 -23.16
C ASP A 32 7.82 15.89 -23.67
N THR A 33 7.72 17.13 -23.19
CA THR A 33 6.70 18.09 -23.68
C THR A 33 6.98 18.53 -25.11
N GLN A 34 8.22 18.77 -25.48
CA GLN A 34 8.61 19.14 -26.84
C GLN A 34 8.40 17.97 -27.82
N ILE A 35 8.70 16.74 -27.40
CA ILE A 35 8.45 15.54 -28.19
C ILE A 35 6.95 15.37 -28.43
N LEU A 36 6.12 15.59 -27.42
CA LEU A 36 4.67 15.50 -27.54
C LEU A 36 4.12 16.56 -28.50
N GLU A 37 4.57 17.81 -28.41
CA GLU A 37 4.18 18.89 -29.33
C GLU A 37 4.59 18.52 -30.78
N GLN A 38 5.80 18.02 -30.98
CA GLN A 38 6.26 17.57 -32.29
C GLN A 38 5.41 16.44 -32.85
N LEU A 39 5.03 15.46 -32.01
CA LEU A 39 4.14 14.36 -32.41
C LEU A 39 2.73 14.84 -32.78
N ILE A 40 2.20 15.84 -32.08
CA ILE A 40 0.90 16.45 -32.40
C ILE A 40 0.97 17.15 -33.76
N ILE A 41 2.01 17.93 -34.02
CA ILE A 41 2.24 18.59 -35.33
C ILE A 41 2.38 17.54 -36.43
N GLN A 42 3.14 16.48 -36.19
CA GLN A 42 3.31 15.37 -37.14
C GLN A 42 1.99 14.62 -37.39
N LYS A 43 1.15 14.46 -36.38
CA LYS A 43 -0.21 13.91 -36.51
C LYS A 43 -1.05 14.73 -37.48
N GLU A 44 -1.07 16.05 -37.30
CA GLU A 44 -1.83 16.96 -38.19
C GLU A 44 -1.31 16.96 -39.62
N GLN A 45 0.02 16.94 -39.80
CA GLN A 45 0.62 16.86 -41.16
C GLN A 45 0.28 15.54 -41.84
N THR A 46 0.42 14.41 -41.14
CA THR A 46 0.10 13.08 -41.70
C THR A 46 -1.39 12.97 -41.98
N PHE A 47 -2.26 13.59 -41.17
CA PHE A 47 -3.68 13.65 -41.46
C PHE A 47 -4.01 14.40 -42.75
N LYS A 48 -3.34 15.53 -43.04
CA LYS A 48 -3.49 16.28 -44.30
C LYS A 48 -3.00 15.49 -45.50
N GLU A 49 -1.90 14.75 -45.36
CA GLU A 49 -1.41 13.84 -46.41
C GLU A 49 -2.44 12.72 -46.67
N LEU A 50 -3.01 12.15 -45.60
CA LEU A 50 -4.01 11.09 -45.68
C LEU A 50 -5.32 11.59 -46.32
N PHE A 51 -5.68 12.85 -46.13
CA PHE A 51 -6.86 13.44 -46.79
C PHE A 51 -6.74 13.46 -48.29
N ASN A 52 -5.51 13.61 -48.82
CA ASN A 52 -5.25 13.59 -50.28
C ASN A 52 -5.14 12.17 -50.87
N ASP A 53 -4.77 11.18 -50.06
CA ASP A 53 -4.66 9.78 -50.45
C ASP A 53 -5.19 8.85 -49.32
N PRO A 54 -6.53 8.75 -49.18
CA PRO A 54 -7.16 8.10 -48.00
C PRO A 54 -7.06 6.56 -48.04
N THR A 55 -6.59 5.97 -49.13
CA THR A 55 -6.43 4.52 -49.30
C THR A 55 -4.98 4.06 -49.11
N ASN A 56 -4.07 4.97 -48.87
CA ASN A 56 -2.66 4.65 -48.71
C ASN A 56 -2.38 3.94 -47.40
N MET A 57 -2.08 2.66 -47.48
CA MET A 57 -1.90 1.78 -46.34
C MET A 57 -0.71 2.18 -45.45
N ASP A 58 0.36 2.70 -46.04
CA ASP A 58 1.55 3.13 -45.30
C ASP A 58 1.27 4.43 -44.51
N LEU A 59 0.53 5.37 -45.12
CA LEU A 59 0.09 6.58 -44.47
C LEU A 59 -0.90 6.28 -43.33
N LEU A 60 -1.87 5.41 -43.56
CA LEU A 60 -2.81 4.96 -42.52
C LEU A 60 -2.06 4.35 -41.34
N PHE A 61 -1.12 3.44 -41.60
CA PHE A 61 -0.34 2.80 -40.57
C PHE A 61 0.52 3.80 -39.79
N ARG A 62 1.18 4.74 -40.51
CA ARG A 62 1.97 5.80 -39.86
C ARG A 62 1.10 6.70 -38.98
N TYR A 63 -0.07 7.12 -39.47
CA TYR A 63 -1.00 7.95 -38.71
C TYR A 63 -1.50 7.24 -37.45
N ALA A 64 -1.92 5.97 -37.55
CA ALA A 64 -2.34 5.18 -36.41
C ALA A 64 -1.24 5.07 -35.34
N ASN A 65 0.01 4.83 -35.74
CA ASN A 65 1.13 4.79 -34.80
C ASN A 65 1.37 6.13 -34.08
N ILE A 66 1.24 7.26 -34.81
CA ILE A 66 1.35 8.59 -34.18
C ILE A 66 0.19 8.80 -33.20
N CYS A 67 -1.03 8.37 -33.53
CA CYS A 67 -2.17 8.41 -32.60
C CYS A 67 -1.89 7.62 -31.31
N ILE A 68 -1.30 6.42 -31.42
CA ILE A 68 -0.90 5.62 -30.25
C ILE A 68 0.12 6.37 -29.39
N LEU A 69 1.12 7.00 -30.01
CA LEU A 69 2.18 7.73 -29.32
C LEU A 69 1.66 8.98 -28.57
N VAL A 70 0.67 9.67 -29.15
CA VAL A 70 0.04 10.84 -28.48
C VAL A 70 -1.11 10.45 -27.54
N GLY A 71 -1.40 9.13 -27.37
CA GLY A 71 -2.45 8.64 -26.48
C GLY A 71 -3.86 8.64 -27.07
N ASP A 72 -4.04 8.97 -28.35
CA ASP A 72 -5.32 8.91 -29.08
C ASP A 72 -5.60 7.48 -29.53
N LEU A 73 -5.95 6.61 -28.58
CA LEU A 73 -6.17 5.19 -28.85
C LEU A 73 -7.40 4.95 -29.72
N GLU A 74 -8.44 5.75 -29.55
CA GLU A 74 -9.68 5.63 -30.34
C GLU A 74 -9.44 6.04 -31.80
N GLY A 75 -8.68 7.11 -32.03
CA GLY A 75 -8.26 7.49 -33.37
C GLY A 75 -7.43 6.40 -34.08
N ALA A 76 -6.51 5.78 -33.36
CA ALA A 76 -5.72 4.66 -33.89
C ALA A 76 -6.59 3.45 -34.25
N ILE A 77 -7.57 3.09 -33.40
CA ILE A 77 -8.51 2.00 -33.64
C ILE A 77 -9.30 2.26 -34.93
N GLY A 78 -9.90 3.47 -35.06
CA GLY A 78 -10.67 3.80 -36.26
C GLY A 78 -9.89 3.66 -37.54
N VAL A 79 -8.62 4.06 -37.53
CA VAL A 79 -7.72 3.93 -38.72
C VAL A 79 -7.35 2.46 -39.00
N PHE A 80 -7.03 1.68 -37.97
CA PHE A 80 -6.73 0.26 -38.16
C PHE A 80 -7.96 -0.53 -38.62
N GLU A 81 -9.15 -0.21 -38.18
CA GLU A 81 -10.39 -0.80 -38.68
C GLU A 81 -10.64 -0.41 -40.16
N GLN A 82 -10.36 0.85 -40.52
CA GLN A 82 -10.41 1.27 -41.92
C GLN A 82 -9.42 0.47 -42.79
N MET A 83 -8.21 0.20 -42.31
CA MET A 83 -7.25 -0.64 -43.02
C MET A 83 -7.80 -2.06 -43.23
N LEU A 84 -8.49 -2.65 -42.26
CA LEU A 84 -9.13 -3.97 -42.39
C LEU A 84 -10.34 -3.97 -43.35
N ILE A 85 -10.99 -2.82 -43.57
CA ILE A 85 -12.02 -2.69 -44.62
C ILE A 85 -11.40 -2.78 -45.99
N TYR A 86 -10.24 -2.16 -46.21
CA TYR A 86 -9.53 -2.20 -47.49
C TYR A 86 -8.84 -3.56 -47.77
N ASN A 87 -8.23 -4.11 -46.70
CA ASN A 87 -7.59 -5.43 -46.78
C ASN A 87 -7.85 -6.23 -45.48
N ARG A 88 -8.60 -7.31 -45.62
CA ARG A 88 -8.96 -8.18 -44.51
C ARG A 88 -7.83 -9.10 -44.04
N GLU A 89 -6.81 -9.29 -44.88
CA GLU A 89 -5.69 -10.23 -44.65
C GLU A 89 -4.47 -9.51 -44.07
N LEU A 90 -4.66 -8.75 -42.95
CA LEU A 90 -3.61 -8.01 -42.24
C LEU A 90 -3.49 -8.51 -40.81
N PRO A 91 -2.79 -9.64 -40.56
CA PRO A 91 -2.68 -10.21 -39.21
C PRO A 91 -2.00 -9.25 -38.20
N ARG A 92 -1.03 -8.44 -38.67
CA ARG A 92 -0.39 -7.41 -37.83
C ARG A 92 -1.40 -6.37 -37.33
N ILE A 93 -2.28 -5.90 -38.21
CA ILE A 93 -3.29 -4.90 -37.82
C ILE A 93 -4.30 -5.50 -36.84
N ARG A 94 -4.67 -6.77 -37.00
CA ARG A 94 -5.52 -7.48 -36.04
C ARG A 94 -4.87 -7.60 -34.69
N LEU A 95 -3.57 -7.88 -34.63
CA LEU A 95 -2.81 -7.91 -33.35
C LEU A 95 -2.83 -6.54 -32.68
N GLU A 96 -2.53 -5.47 -33.44
CA GLU A 96 -2.53 -4.10 -32.89
C GLU A 96 -3.93 -3.71 -32.37
N LEU A 97 -5.00 -4.01 -33.11
CA LEU A 97 -6.38 -3.81 -32.64
C LEU A 97 -6.68 -4.60 -31.35
N GLY A 98 -6.25 -5.87 -31.31
CA GLY A 98 -6.41 -6.68 -30.10
C GLY A 98 -5.74 -6.05 -28.87
N VAL A 99 -4.52 -5.53 -29.04
CA VAL A 99 -3.77 -4.84 -27.98
C VAL A 99 -4.45 -3.51 -27.60
N LEU A 100 -4.91 -2.72 -28.56
CA LEU A 100 -5.58 -1.45 -28.28
C LEU A 100 -6.92 -1.64 -27.55
N TYR A 101 -7.75 -2.58 -28.01
CA TYR A 101 -8.98 -2.92 -27.31
C TYR A 101 -8.75 -3.49 -25.91
N PHE A 102 -7.66 -4.25 -25.72
CA PHE A 102 -7.24 -4.69 -24.37
C PHE A 102 -6.90 -3.49 -23.46
N ARG A 103 -6.13 -2.52 -23.97
CA ARG A 103 -5.79 -1.29 -23.23
C ARG A 103 -7.02 -0.45 -22.86
N LEU A 104 -8.05 -0.45 -23.68
CA LEU A 104 -9.33 0.22 -23.41
C LEU A 104 -10.28 -0.61 -22.51
N GLY A 105 -9.89 -1.83 -22.10
CA GLY A 105 -10.74 -2.71 -21.29
C GLY A 105 -11.88 -3.37 -22.07
N ALA A 106 -11.94 -3.23 -23.39
CA ALA A 106 -12.93 -3.86 -24.26
C ALA A 106 -12.53 -5.32 -24.57
N TYR A 107 -12.48 -6.14 -23.51
CA TYR A 107 -11.91 -7.49 -23.54
C TYR A 107 -12.55 -8.43 -24.57
N ALA A 108 -13.87 -8.36 -24.77
CA ALA A 108 -14.55 -9.17 -25.77
C ALA A 108 -14.07 -8.89 -27.19
N LEU A 109 -13.89 -7.61 -27.56
CA LEU A 109 -13.34 -7.20 -28.86
C LEU A 109 -11.86 -7.57 -28.97
N ALA A 110 -11.08 -7.29 -27.91
CA ALA A 110 -9.67 -7.66 -27.86
C ALA A 110 -9.47 -9.16 -28.13
N LYS A 111 -10.24 -10.01 -27.46
CA LYS A 111 -10.21 -11.47 -27.62
C LYS A 111 -10.51 -11.89 -29.07
N ASN A 112 -11.57 -11.34 -29.67
CA ASN A 112 -11.94 -11.66 -31.05
C ASN A 112 -10.83 -11.32 -32.04
N TYR A 113 -10.20 -10.14 -31.90
CA TYR A 113 -9.10 -9.75 -32.77
C TYR A 113 -7.87 -10.62 -32.54
N LEU A 114 -7.46 -10.88 -31.29
CA LEU A 114 -6.30 -11.72 -30.97
C LEU A 114 -6.46 -13.16 -31.44
N GLU A 115 -7.63 -13.77 -31.23
CA GLU A 115 -7.90 -15.13 -31.73
C GLU A 115 -7.88 -15.19 -33.27
N SER A 116 -8.34 -14.13 -33.94
CA SER A 116 -8.31 -14.07 -35.39
C SER A 116 -6.88 -14.05 -35.97
N VAL A 117 -5.88 -13.58 -35.21
CA VAL A 117 -4.46 -13.60 -35.65
C VAL A 117 -3.95 -15.02 -35.85
N LYS A 118 -4.39 -15.98 -35.02
CA LYS A 118 -3.96 -17.39 -35.10
C LYS A 118 -4.30 -18.06 -36.43
N GLN A 119 -5.36 -17.59 -37.11
CA GLN A 119 -5.79 -18.15 -38.42
C GLN A 119 -4.79 -17.90 -39.53
N PHE A 120 -3.86 -16.96 -39.34
CA PHE A 120 -2.85 -16.59 -40.34
C PHE A 120 -1.50 -17.30 -40.14
N ASN A 121 -1.42 -18.31 -39.24
CA ASN A 121 -0.20 -19.05 -38.93
C ASN A 121 1.00 -18.13 -38.63
N PRO A 122 0.90 -17.22 -37.69
CA PRO A 122 1.97 -16.27 -37.37
C PRO A 122 3.19 -16.98 -36.76
N PRO A 123 4.38 -16.34 -36.75
CA PRO A 123 5.57 -16.86 -36.10
C PRO A 123 5.33 -17.18 -34.61
N GLU A 124 6.09 -18.13 -34.05
CA GLU A 124 5.96 -18.59 -32.64
C GLU A 124 6.00 -17.43 -31.63
N THR A 125 6.90 -16.48 -31.82
CA THR A 125 7.01 -15.29 -30.96
C THR A 125 5.76 -14.41 -30.96
N VAL A 126 5.00 -14.39 -32.03
CA VAL A 126 3.72 -13.67 -32.13
C VAL A 126 2.61 -14.49 -31.46
N LEU A 127 2.64 -15.83 -31.61
CA LEU A 127 1.70 -16.71 -30.92
C LEU A 127 1.87 -16.62 -29.40
N GLU A 128 3.10 -16.66 -28.87
CA GLU A 128 3.39 -16.48 -27.46
C GLU A 128 2.79 -15.15 -26.93
N ARG A 129 3.01 -14.06 -27.67
CA ARG A 129 2.45 -12.75 -27.29
C ARG A 129 0.92 -12.71 -27.33
N VAL A 130 0.30 -13.36 -28.31
CA VAL A 130 -1.17 -13.50 -28.39
C VAL A 130 -1.70 -14.28 -27.18
N GLU A 131 -1.06 -15.39 -26.82
CA GLU A 131 -1.46 -16.20 -25.66
C GLU A 131 -1.28 -15.43 -24.34
N GLU A 132 -0.23 -14.64 -24.19
CA GLU A 132 -0.05 -13.75 -23.05
C GLU A 132 -1.22 -12.77 -22.89
N PHE A 133 -1.64 -12.10 -23.98
CA PHE A 133 -2.79 -11.20 -23.93
C PHE A 133 -4.10 -11.93 -23.68
N LEU A 134 -4.33 -13.09 -24.31
CA LEU A 134 -5.53 -13.90 -24.06
C LEU A 134 -5.59 -14.40 -22.60
N SER A 135 -4.46 -14.79 -22.04
CA SER A 135 -4.35 -15.15 -20.62
C SER A 135 -4.65 -13.94 -19.72
N ALA A 136 -4.11 -12.76 -20.07
CA ALA A 136 -4.38 -11.53 -19.32
C ALA A 136 -5.86 -11.14 -19.38
N ILE A 137 -6.51 -11.29 -20.55
CA ILE A 137 -7.97 -11.09 -20.71
C ILE A 137 -8.74 -12.06 -19.83
N ASN A 138 -8.45 -13.36 -19.91
CA ASN A 138 -9.13 -14.36 -19.10
C ASN A 138 -8.99 -14.07 -17.60
N ASN A 139 -7.81 -13.61 -17.16
CA ASN A 139 -7.59 -13.21 -15.77
C ASN A 139 -8.35 -11.92 -15.41
N ALA A 140 -8.41 -10.95 -16.34
CA ALA A 140 -9.18 -9.73 -16.16
C ALA A 140 -10.70 -9.98 -16.10
N GLU A 141 -11.21 -10.98 -16.82
CA GLU A 141 -12.63 -11.38 -16.83
C GLU A 141 -13.01 -12.29 -15.66
N LYS A 142 -12.05 -12.92 -14.97
CA LYS A 142 -12.34 -13.75 -13.79
C LYS A 142 -13.18 -12.97 -12.78
N ARG A 143 -14.32 -13.55 -12.42
CA ARG A 143 -15.21 -12.99 -11.40
C ARG A 143 -14.61 -13.04 -10.01
N ILE A 144 -13.79 -14.04 -9.75
CA ILE A 144 -13.08 -14.25 -8.50
C ILE A 144 -11.59 -14.41 -8.82
N SER A 145 -10.78 -13.58 -8.21
CA SER A 145 -9.32 -13.70 -8.23
C SER A 145 -8.81 -13.78 -6.80
N TRP A 146 -7.72 -14.51 -6.60
CA TRP A 146 -7.11 -14.64 -5.28
C TRP A 146 -5.59 -14.47 -5.37
N LYS A 147 -5.03 -14.00 -4.28
CA LYS A 147 -3.58 -13.81 -4.08
C LYS A 147 -3.21 -14.34 -2.73
N GLN A 148 -2.13 -15.10 -2.64
CA GLN A 148 -1.57 -15.51 -1.38
C GLN A 148 -0.11 -15.13 -1.28
N ASN A 149 0.31 -14.83 -0.08
CA ASN A 149 1.69 -14.53 0.24
C ASN A 149 2.03 -15.23 1.57
N PHE A 150 3.11 -15.97 1.57
CA PHE A 150 3.68 -16.57 2.76
C PHE A 150 5.10 -16.03 2.93
N ALA A 151 5.40 -15.47 4.09
CA ALA A 151 6.75 -15.03 4.43
C ALA A 151 7.23 -15.71 5.72
N PHE A 152 8.49 -16.08 5.73
CA PHE A 152 9.17 -16.60 6.90
C PHE A 152 10.52 -15.91 7.06
N GLY A 153 11.01 -15.80 8.28
CA GLY A 153 12.27 -15.13 8.53
C GLY A 153 12.76 -15.24 9.95
N LEU A 154 13.90 -14.61 10.16
CA LEU A 154 14.55 -14.49 11.45
C LEU A 154 14.59 -13.03 11.86
N LYS A 155 14.37 -12.78 13.14
CA LYS A 155 14.46 -11.47 13.78
C LYS A 155 15.39 -11.58 14.99
N HIS A 156 16.25 -10.59 15.17
CA HIS A 156 16.90 -10.33 16.45
C HIS A 156 16.31 -9.06 17.06
N THR A 157 15.94 -9.11 18.32
CA THR A 157 15.38 -7.97 19.06
C THR A 157 16.16 -7.71 20.33
N SER A 158 16.33 -6.44 20.68
CA SER A 158 16.99 -6.02 21.92
C SER A 158 16.06 -6.03 23.15
N ASN A 159 14.79 -6.44 22.97
CA ASN A 159 13.79 -6.51 24.04
C ASN A 159 12.81 -7.64 23.78
N GLY A 160 13.28 -8.89 23.90
CA GLY A 160 12.48 -10.10 23.70
C GLY A 160 11.52 -10.36 24.84
N ASN A 161 11.88 -10.00 26.07
CA ASN A 161 11.06 -10.16 27.29
C ASN A 161 10.05 -9.01 27.49
N SER A 162 9.91 -8.08 26.54
CA SER A 162 9.09 -6.86 26.70
C SER A 162 9.40 -6.07 27.98
N GLY A 163 10.68 -6.10 28.39
CA GLY A 163 11.16 -5.55 29.65
C GLY A 163 11.11 -4.03 29.73
N ILE A 164 11.14 -3.52 30.94
CA ILE A 164 11.03 -2.09 31.28
C ILE A 164 12.33 -1.37 30.91
N ASN A 165 12.21 -0.17 30.36
CA ASN A 165 13.35 0.71 30.07
C ASN A 165 13.44 1.83 31.14
N ALA A 166 13.56 1.43 32.41
CA ALA A 166 13.77 2.31 33.55
C ALA A 166 14.53 1.56 34.65
N ASP A 167 15.22 2.31 35.53
CA ASP A 167 15.93 1.73 36.67
C ASP A 167 15.07 1.70 37.93
N PHE A 168 14.08 2.58 38.03
CA PHE A 168 13.21 2.74 39.20
C PHE A 168 11.75 2.87 38.75
N ILE A 169 10.85 2.40 39.61
CA ILE A 169 9.40 2.57 39.51
C ILE A 169 8.95 3.40 40.72
N GLU A 170 8.15 4.44 40.45
CA GLU A 170 7.51 5.27 41.47
C GLU A 170 6.07 4.76 41.65
N ILE A 171 5.73 4.40 42.90
CA ILE A 171 4.39 3.96 43.31
C ILE A 171 3.99 4.83 44.52
N SER A 172 3.07 5.76 44.33
CA SER A 172 2.72 6.77 45.30
C SER A 172 3.98 7.50 45.81
N ASN A 173 4.37 7.29 47.07
CA ASN A 173 5.54 7.91 47.70
C ASN A 173 6.77 6.97 47.76
N PHE A 174 6.69 5.77 47.14
CA PHE A 174 7.76 4.78 47.19
C PHE A 174 8.51 4.74 45.86
N ILE A 175 9.82 4.68 45.96
CA ILE A 175 10.71 4.43 44.82
C ILE A 175 11.27 3.02 44.96
N LEU A 176 10.94 2.15 43.98
CA LEU A 176 11.38 0.77 43.93
C LEU A 176 12.37 0.59 42.79
N ALA A 177 13.48 -0.11 43.06
CA ALA A 177 14.38 -0.51 41.98
C ALA A 177 13.71 -1.57 41.09
N VAL A 178 13.90 -1.45 39.78
CA VAL A 178 13.45 -2.47 38.83
C VAL A 178 14.37 -3.68 38.93
N ASP A 179 13.78 -4.86 39.14
CA ASP A 179 14.49 -6.12 39.10
C ASP A 179 15.24 -6.28 37.77
N PRO A 180 16.54 -6.68 37.80
CA PRO A 180 17.31 -6.92 36.57
C PRO A 180 16.62 -7.83 35.55
N GLU A 181 15.89 -8.85 35.99
CA GLU A 181 15.12 -9.77 35.13
C GLU A 181 13.92 -9.11 34.46
N SER A 182 13.36 -8.04 35.05
CA SER A 182 12.30 -7.24 34.50
C SER A 182 12.74 -6.15 33.53
N LYS A 183 14.07 -5.92 33.43
CA LYS A 183 14.65 -5.01 32.44
C LYS A 183 14.67 -5.67 31.07
N ARG A 184 14.81 -4.84 30.03
CA ARG A 184 14.89 -5.33 28.65
C ARG A 184 16.06 -6.29 28.47
N ASP A 185 15.76 -7.41 27.83
CA ASP A 185 16.76 -8.38 27.41
C ASP A 185 16.52 -8.84 25.97
N GLY A 186 17.60 -9.13 25.25
CA GLY A 186 17.56 -9.47 23.83
C GLY A 186 17.14 -10.91 23.58
N ASP A 187 16.53 -11.15 22.41
CA ASP A 187 16.20 -12.51 21.97
C ASP A 187 16.25 -12.61 20.44
N ARG A 188 16.20 -13.83 19.96
CA ARG A 188 15.99 -14.19 18.56
C ARG A 188 14.59 -14.72 18.39
N ALA A 189 14.00 -14.43 17.22
CA ALA A 189 12.66 -14.90 16.91
C ALA A 189 12.59 -15.44 15.50
N GLN A 190 11.72 -16.42 15.30
CA GLN A 190 11.24 -16.82 14.00
C GLN A 190 9.94 -16.04 13.71
N ILE A 191 9.85 -15.48 12.50
CA ILE A 191 8.69 -14.71 12.07
C ILE A 191 8.02 -15.42 10.90
N TYR A 192 6.69 -15.53 10.98
CA TYR A 192 5.85 -16.11 9.95
C TYR A 192 4.70 -15.16 9.64
N ASN A 193 4.49 -14.90 8.37
CA ASN A 193 3.36 -14.10 7.91
C ASN A 193 2.66 -14.85 6.78
N TYR A 194 1.35 -14.95 6.86
CA TYR A 194 0.51 -15.48 5.78
C TYR A 194 -0.59 -14.48 5.49
N ASN A 195 -0.76 -14.18 4.22
CA ASN A 195 -1.83 -13.32 3.73
C ASN A 195 -2.55 -14.02 2.57
N LEU A 196 -3.87 -14.12 2.66
CA LEU A 196 -4.75 -14.52 1.58
C LEU A 196 -5.70 -13.37 1.29
N SER A 197 -5.75 -12.93 0.04
CA SER A 197 -6.70 -11.93 -0.45
C SER A 197 -7.52 -12.54 -1.57
N ILE A 198 -8.84 -12.48 -1.45
CA ILE A 198 -9.79 -12.91 -2.47
C ILE A 198 -10.58 -11.68 -2.91
N ASN A 199 -10.57 -11.40 -4.19
CA ASN A 199 -11.32 -10.30 -4.80
C ASN A 199 -12.44 -10.87 -5.67
N GLN A 200 -13.68 -10.50 -5.34
CA GLN A 200 -14.89 -10.88 -6.06
C GLN A 200 -15.47 -9.65 -6.76
N LYS A 201 -15.41 -9.63 -8.09
CA LYS A 201 -16.08 -8.62 -8.91
C LYS A 201 -17.59 -8.81 -8.85
N LEU A 202 -18.32 -7.72 -8.72
CA LEU A 202 -19.77 -7.69 -8.75
C LEU A 202 -20.26 -7.29 -10.16
N ASP A 203 -21.41 -7.82 -10.58
CA ASP A 203 -22.06 -7.40 -11.83
C ASP A 203 -22.68 -6.01 -11.66
N HIS A 204 -21.81 -5.01 -11.63
CA HIS A 204 -22.21 -3.61 -11.52
C HIS A 204 -21.50 -2.78 -12.59
N PRO A 205 -22.18 -1.87 -13.31
CA PRO A 205 -21.60 -1.09 -14.40
C PRO A 205 -20.35 -0.28 -14.02
N ARG A 206 -20.18 0.03 -12.74
CA ARG A 206 -19.05 0.81 -12.22
C ARG A 206 -17.88 -0.03 -11.74
N GLY A 207 -17.95 -1.37 -11.86
CA GLY A 207 -16.86 -2.27 -11.47
C GLY A 207 -16.70 -2.42 -9.97
N ASP A 208 -17.79 -2.40 -9.20
CA ASP A 208 -17.77 -2.65 -7.76
C ASP A 208 -17.21 -4.06 -7.45
N ASN A 209 -16.56 -4.20 -6.30
CA ASN A 209 -16.01 -5.49 -5.87
C ASN A 209 -16.05 -5.67 -4.36
N ILE A 210 -15.96 -6.92 -3.91
CA ILE A 210 -15.78 -7.30 -2.51
C ILE A 210 -14.41 -7.93 -2.37
N GLU A 211 -13.65 -7.49 -1.38
CA GLU A 211 -12.35 -8.02 -1.03
C GLU A 211 -12.41 -8.69 0.35
N TYR A 212 -11.98 -9.95 0.41
CA TYR A 212 -11.81 -10.73 1.64
C TYR A 212 -10.32 -10.89 1.88
N GLN A 213 -9.83 -10.50 3.06
CA GLN A 213 -8.44 -10.68 3.44
C GLN A 213 -8.36 -11.50 4.73
N PHE A 214 -7.49 -12.48 4.73
CA PHE A 214 -7.14 -13.27 5.91
C PHE A 214 -5.64 -13.16 6.16
N ASN A 215 -5.27 -12.68 7.34
CA ASN A 215 -3.90 -12.46 7.73
C ASN A 215 -3.57 -13.27 8.98
N ILE A 216 -2.43 -13.96 8.97
CA ILE A 216 -1.83 -14.61 10.13
C ILE A 216 -0.43 -14.05 10.29
N ASN A 217 -0.10 -13.58 11.48
CA ASN A 217 1.25 -13.13 11.82
C ASN A 217 1.67 -13.83 13.10
N ALA A 218 2.80 -14.51 13.07
CA ALA A 218 3.38 -15.18 14.24
C ALA A 218 4.81 -14.71 14.46
N ASN A 219 5.17 -14.50 15.73
CA ASN A 219 6.52 -14.20 16.18
C ASN A 219 6.84 -15.16 17.32
N GLN A 220 7.79 -16.07 17.10
CA GLN A 220 8.20 -17.11 18.04
C GLN A 220 9.60 -16.80 18.55
N LEU A 221 9.68 -16.34 19.80
CA LEU A 221 10.90 -16.05 20.53
C LEU A 221 11.56 -17.35 20.97
N THR A 222 12.89 -17.35 21.03
CA THR A 222 13.67 -18.55 21.37
C THR A 222 13.79 -18.73 22.88
N GLN A 223 14.00 -17.65 23.61
CA GLN A 223 14.24 -17.65 25.07
C GLN A 223 12.96 -17.29 25.84
N TYR A 224 12.20 -16.32 25.33
CA TYR A 224 11.03 -15.78 26.02
C TYR A 224 9.72 -16.26 25.42
N GLU A 225 9.48 -17.57 25.40
CA GLU A 225 8.31 -18.20 24.76
C GLU A 225 6.95 -17.64 25.25
N ASN A 226 6.87 -17.18 26.49
CA ASN A 226 5.67 -16.54 27.05
C ASN A 226 5.29 -15.23 26.34
N PHE A 227 6.22 -14.64 25.58
CA PHE A 227 5.99 -13.45 24.77
C PHE A 227 5.83 -13.78 23.27
N ASN A 228 5.70 -15.05 22.92
CA ASN A 228 5.31 -15.42 21.57
C ASN A 228 3.99 -14.78 21.19
N THR A 229 3.90 -14.24 19.99
CA THR A 229 2.68 -13.60 19.53
C THR A 229 2.11 -14.32 18.32
N LEU A 230 0.78 -14.49 18.31
CA LEU A 230 0.02 -14.94 17.15
C LEU A 230 -1.15 -13.99 16.96
N SER A 231 -1.23 -13.37 15.78
CA SER A 231 -2.35 -12.51 15.41
C SER A 231 -3.04 -13.06 14.17
N ASN A 232 -4.35 -13.26 14.27
CA ASN A 232 -5.21 -13.61 13.15
C ASN A 232 -6.15 -12.46 12.87
N GLN A 233 -6.33 -12.10 11.60
CA GLN A 233 -7.23 -11.05 11.18
C GLN A 233 -8.05 -11.51 9.98
N LEU A 234 -9.34 -11.32 10.04
CA LEU A 234 -10.26 -11.35 8.91
C LEU A 234 -10.68 -9.93 8.60
N LEU A 235 -10.63 -9.54 7.34
CA LEU A 235 -11.07 -8.23 6.86
C LEU A 235 -11.92 -8.42 5.62
N VAL A 236 -13.10 -7.80 5.60
CA VAL A 236 -14.00 -7.76 4.45
C VAL A 236 -14.23 -6.31 4.08
N LYS A 237 -14.00 -5.97 2.82
CA LYS A 237 -14.23 -4.64 2.27
C LYS A 237 -15.15 -4.72 1.07
N ARG A 238 -16.03 -3.76 0.91
CA ARG A 238 -16.79 -3.57 -0.32
C ARG A 238 -16.40 -2.24 -0.96
N ASN A 239 -15.88 -2.29 -2.16
CA ASN A 239 -15.49 -1.10 -2.91
C ASN A 239 -16.67 -0.65 -3.79
N TYR A 240 -17.18 0.54 -3.53
CA TYR A 240 -18.17 1.22 -4.36
C TYR A 240 -17.47 2.29 -5.18
N ASN A 241 -17.49 2.16 -6.49
CA ASN A 241 -17.00 3.21 -7.38
C ASN A 241 -18.07 4.29 -7.55
N LEU A 242 -17.81 5.50 -7.09
CA LEU A 242 -18.77 6.61 -7.15
C LEU A 242 -18.62 7.49 -8.41
N GLY A 243 -17.51 7.29 -9.17
CA GLY A 243 -17.17 8.12 -10.35
C GLY A 243 -16.54 9.46 -9.97
N SER A 244 -16.37 10.35 -10.95
CA SER A 244 -15.60 11.59 -10.80
C SER A 244 -16.31 12.78 -10.14
N ASN A 245 -17.61 12.73 -9.86
CA ASN A 245 -18.40 13.94 -9.62
C ASN A 245 -19.12 14.05 -8.26
N TYR A 246 -18.78 13.28 -7.24
CA TYR A 246 -19.60 13.29 -6.01
C TYR A 246 -19.23 14.31 -4.93
N LEU A 247 -18.03 14.93 -4.99
CA LEU A 247 -17.66 15.99 -4.03
C LEU A 247 -16.69 16.99 -4.67
N TYR A 248 -17.20 18.16 -5.04
CA TYR A 248 -16.42 19.32 -5.53
C TYR A 248 -15.34 19.85 -4.56
N LEU A 249 -15.24 19.27 -3.36
CA LEU A 249 -14.36 19.78 -2.29
C LEU A 249 -12.86 19.47 -2.47
N PHE A 250 -12.47 18.54 -3.36
CA PHE A 250 -11.08 18.05 -3.38
C PHE A 250 -10.45 17.83 -4.77
N ASP A 251 -11.03 18.30 -5.86
CA ASP A 251 -10.51 18.06 -7.23
C ASP A 251 -10.23 16.57 -7.51
N LEU A 252 -11.21 15.71 -7.23
CA LEU A 252 -11.06 14.25 -7.30
C LEU A 252 -11.44 13.72 -8.68
N GLU A 253 -10.51 13.00 -9.33
CA GLU A 253 -10.74 12.35 -10.63
C GLU A 253 -11.56 11.06 -10.50
N GLU A 254 -11.28 10.27 -9.47
CA GLU A 254 -11.97 9.02 -9.16
C GLU A 254 -12.26 8.93 -7.66
N VAL A 255 -13.48 8.57 -7.32
CA VAL A 255 -13.92 8.46 -5.92
C VAL A 255 -14.43 7.07 -5.63
N LYS A 256 -13.99 6.51 -4.50
CA LYS A 256 -14.46 5.22 -3.97
C LYS A 256 -14.93 5.38 -2.53
N PHE A 257 -16.04 4.74 -2.20
CA PHE A 257 -16.49 4.56 -0.84
C PHE A 257 -16.29 3.10 -0.44
N VAL A 258 -15.60 2.87 0.68
CA VAL A 258 -15.18 1.53 1.09
C VAL A 258 -15.59 1.26 2.54
N PRO A 259 -16.84 0.79 2.77
CA PRO A 259 -17.18 0.21 4.07
C PRO A 259 -16.41 -1.09 4.26
N SER A 260 -15.90 -1.29 5.47
CA SER A 260 -15.18 -2.49 5.83
C SER A 260 -15.53 -3.00 7.23
N PHE A 261 -15.44 -4.31 7.39
CA PHE A 261 -15.53 -5.01 8.66
C PHE A 261 -14.24 -5.78 8.88
N SER A 262 -13.66 -5.69 10.08
CA SER A 262 -12.54 -6.54 10.45
C SER A 262 -12.71 -7.13 11.84
N TYR A 263 -12.28 -8.38 11.97
CA TYR A 263 -12.14 -9.07 13.24
C TYR A 263 -10.68 -9.48 13.41
N GLN A 264 -10.09 -9.13 14.54
CA GLN A 264 -8.71 -9.49 14.88
C GLN A 264 -8.66 -10.16 16.24
N ARG A 265 -7.87 -11.21 16.32
CA ARG A 265 -7.55 -11.93 17.56
C ARG A 265 -6.06 -11.94 17.77
N VAL A 266 -5.61 -11.62 19.00
CA VAL A 266 -4.20 -11.63 19.38
C VAL A 266 -3.99 -12.54 20.58
N ILE A 267 -3.05 -13.46 20.45
CA ILE A 267 -2.61 -14.41 21.47
C ILE A 267 -1.18 -14.04 21.86
N LEU A 268 -0.89 -13.99 23.14
CA LEU A 268 0.44 -13.79 23.71
C LEU A 268 0.79 -15.03 24.56
N GLY A 269 1.87 -15.71 24.21
CA GLY A 269 2.19 -17.00 24.80
C GLY A 269 1.09 -18.03 24.52
N ARG A 270 0.28 -18.33 25.55
CA ARG A 270 -0.85 -19.25 25.45
C ARG A 270 -2.19 -18.59 25.71
N GLU A 271 -2.19 -17.29 26.03
CA GLU A 271 -3.39 -16.56 26.45
C GLU A 271 -3.85 -15.61 25.35
N GLU A 272 -5.16 -15.57 25.18
CA GLU A 272 -5.80 -14.58 24.32
C GLU A 272 -5.87 -13.24 25.04
N ILE A 273 -5.17 -12.24 24.48
CA ILE A 273 -5.02 -10.94 25.11
C ILE A 273 -5.91 -9.85 24.52
N LEU A 274 -6.37 -10.04 23.27
CA LEU A 274 -7.18 -9.05 22.57
C LEU A 274 -8.05 -9.68 21.51
N ASN A 275 -9.34 -9.31 21.52
CA ASN A 275 -10.26 -9.41 20.40
C ASN A 275 -10.69 -8.01 20.00
N SER A 276 -10.58 -7.70 18.72
CA SER A 276 -10.98 -6.41 18.15
C SER A 276 -11.97 -6.64 17.02
N THR A 277 -13.09 -5.93 17.08
CA THR A 277 -14.13 -5.91 16.05
C THR A 277 -14.31 -4.50 15.55
N LYS A 278 -13.85 -4.23 14.33
CA LYS A 278 -13.81 -2.88 13.75
C LYS A 278 -14.73 -2.75 12.55
N LEU A 279 -15.50 -1.68 12.53
CA LEU A 279 -16.21 -1.17 11.36
C LEU A 279 -15.51 0.11 10.91
N SER A 280 -15.21 0.21 9.61
CA SER A 280 -14.58 1.40 9.02
C SER A 280 -15.32 1.83 7.77
N PHE A 281 -15.33 3.12 7.53
CA PHE A 281 -15.89 3.78 6.36
C PHE A 281 -14.80 4.66 5.77
N ASP A 282 -14.22 4.21 4.66
CA ASP A 282 -13.15 4.91 4.00
C ASP A 282 -13.69 5.60 2.74
N TYR A 283 -13.36 6.87 2.61
CA TYR A 283 -13.61 7.68 1.43
C TYR A 283 -12.27 7.92 0.72
N LEU A 284 -12.09 7.30 -0.44
CA LEU A 284 -10.88 7.37 -1.23
C LEU A 284 -11.10 8.30 -2.42
N GLY A 285 -10.14 9.17 -2.65
CA GLY A 285 -10.13 10.03 -3.83
C GLY A 285 -8.76 10.00 -4.51
N LEU A 286 -8.75 9.76 -5.82
CA LEU A 286 -7.56 9.90 -6.66
C LEU A 286 -7.51 11.31 -7.21
N THR A 287 -6.33 11.95 -7.16
CA THR A 287 -6.05 13.26 -7.75
C THR A 287 -4.80 13.15 -8.62
N GLN A 288 -4.54 14.15 -9.46
CA GLN A 288 -3.28 14.22 -10.23
C GLN A 288 -2.03 14.17 -9.33
N GLN A 289 -2.14 14.64 -8.09
CA GLN A 289 -1.05 14.66 -7.12
C GLN A 289 -0.89 13.36 -6.33
N GLY A 290 -1.89 12.46 -6.37
CA GLY A 290 -1.87 11.18 -5.65
C GLY A 290 -3.18 10.83 -4.94
N LEU A 291 -3.10 9.89 -4.01
CA LEU A 291 -4.25 9.33 -3.31
C LEU A 291 -4.55 10.09 -2.02
N LYS A 292 -5.83 10.39 -1.77
CA LYS A 292 -6.37 10.91 -0.51
C LYS A 292 -7.35 9.91 0.09
N ILE A 293 -7.26 9.66 1.41
CA ILE A 293 -8.19 8.78 2.12
C ILE A 293 -8.62 9.46 3.42
N ILE A 294 -9.94 9.56 3.61
CA ILE A 294 -10.55 9.91 4.89
C ILE A 294 -11.21 8.66 5.45
N SER A 295 -10.88 8.28 6.67
CA SER A 295 -11.42 7.10 7.32
C SER A 295 -12.11 7.46 8.63
N LEU A 296 -13.34 6.99 8.80
CA LEU A 296 -14.08 7.00 10.06
C LEU A 296 -14.25 5.57 10.53
N TYR A 297 -13.97 5.28 11.80
CA TYR A 297 -14.09 3.93 12.30
C TYR A 297 -14.48 3.84 13.77
N ILE A 298 -15.07 2.70 14.09
CA ILE A 298 -15.41 2.28 15.44
C ILE A 298 -14.84 0.88 15.63
N ASP A 299 -14.11 0.66 16.73
CA ASP A 299 -13.46 -0.60 17.06
C ASP A 299 -13.80 -1.01 18.50
N LYS A 300 -14.53 -2.10 18.64
CA LYS A 300 -14.83 -2.73 19.94
C LYS A 300 -13.66 -3.64 20.31
N LYS A 301 -13.01 -3.35 21.42
CA LYS A 301 -11.88 -4.12 21.95
C LYS A 301 -12.31 -4.84 23.23
N VAL A 302 -12.02 -6.14 23.28
CA VAL A 302 -12.23 -7.03 24.41
C VAL A 302 -10.89 -7.61 24.83
N PHE A 303 -10.54 -7.49 26.09
CA PHE A 303 -9.29 -7.99 26.67
C PHE A 303 -9.63 -9.15 27.64
N PRO A 304 -9.63 -10.41 27.18
CA PRO A 304 -10.06 -11.55 28.01
C PRO A 304 -9.33 -11.68 29.35
N THR A 305 -8.05 -11.24 29.38
CA THR A 305 -7.23 -11.25 30.60
C THR A 305 -7.39 -9.99 31.48
N SER A 306 -8.10 -8.96 30.99
CA SER A 306 -8.21 -7.67 31.71
C SER A 306 -9.46 -6.90 31.30
N GLY A 307 -10.64 -7.37 31.71
CA GLY A 307 -11.94 -6.78 31.35
C GLY A 307 -12.12 -5.30 31.72
N ILE A 308 -11.28 -4.75 32.62
CA ILE A 308 -11.24 -3.29 32.91
C ILE A 308 -10.84 -2.46 31.68
N LYS A 309 -10.09 -3.07 30.74
CA LYS A 309 -9.64 -2.45 29.48
C LYS A 309 -10.63 -2.61 28.36
N ASP A 310 -11.68 -3.45 28.53
CA ASP A 310 -12.71 -3.61 27.48
C ASP A 310 -13.35 -2.27 27.15
N GLY A 311 -13.53 -1.99 25.88
CA GLY A 311 -14.05 -0.69 25.50
C GLY A 311 -14.25 -0.48 24.01
N GLN A 312 -14.53 0.76 23.65
CA GLN A 312 -14.77 1.20 22.30
C GLN A 312 -13.81 2.32 21.92
N LEU A 313 -13.09 2.12 20.81
CA LEU A 313 -12.28 3.11 20.14
C LEU A 313 -13.09 3.74 19.00
N ARG A 314 -13.09 5.05 18.91
CA ARG A 314 -13.61 5.81 17.76
C ARG A 314 -12.46 6.59 17.15
N GLY A 315 -12.33 6.58 15.84
CA GLY A 315 -11.23 7.23 15.19
C GLY A 315 -11.60 7.92 13.88
N LEU A 316 -10.86 8.97 13.60
CA LEU A 316 -10.80 9.68 12.34
C LEU A 316 -9.37 9.67 11.85
N SER A 317 -9.13 9.34 10.59
CA SER A 317 -7.81 9.51 10.00
C SER A 317 -7.88 10.13 8.61
N TYR A 318 -6.85 10.89 8.28
CA TYR A 318 -6.62 11.44 6.96
C TYR A 318 -5.26 10.95 6.45
N LEU A 319 -5.24 10.37 5.27
CA LEU A 319 -4.02 9.97 4.57
C LEU A 319 -3.94 10.72 3.24
N GLN A 320 -2.75 11.21 2.92
CA GLN A 320 -2.44 11.71 1.60
C GLN A 320 -1.11 11.14 1.12
N SER A 321 -1.06 10.74 -0.12
CA SER A 321 0.15 10.25 -0.78
C SER A 321 0.48 11.10 -1.99
N PHE A 322 1.78 11.26 -2.28
CA PHE A 322 2.30 12.05 -3.39
C PHE A 322 3.34 11.23 -4.15
N GLY A 323 3.32 11.31 -5.46
CA GLY A 323 4.45 10.88 -6.28
C GLY A 323 5.63 11.84 -6.06
N VAL A 324 6.84 11.32 -5.90
CA VAL A 324 8.06 12.11 -5.68
C VAL A 324 9.08 11.80 -6.76
N GLY A 325 9.42 12.82 -7.54
CA GLY A 325 10.51 12.77 -8.52
C GLY A 325 10.23 11.92 -9.77
N CYS A 326 11.23 11.84 -10.64
CA CYS A 326 11.19 11.11 -11.92
C CYS A 326 11.20 9.58 -11.79
N CYS A 327 11.41 9.02 -10.58
CA CYS A 327 11.74 7.60 -10.38
C CYS A 327 10.65 6.81 -9.63
N ALA A 328 9.38 7.17 -9.80
CA ALA A 328 8.24 6.49 -9.19
C ALA A 328 8.29 6.35 -7.64
N GLY A 329 9.02 7.24 -6.96
CA GLY A 329 9.00 7.34 -5.51
C GLY A 329 7.63 7.82 -5.00
N ASN A 330 7.25 7.41 -3.79
CA ASN A 330 6.01 7.82 -3.15
C ASN A 330 6.27 8.27 -1.71
N LEU A 331 5.71 9.43 -1.34
CA LEU A 331 5.68 9.93 0.03
C LEU A 331 4.23 9.98 0.48
N SER A 332 3.92 9.36 1.60
CA SER A 332 2.60 9.46 2.22
C SER A 332 2.70 9.93 3.67
N PHE A 333 1.71 10.70 4.10
CA PHE A 333 1.50 11.00 5.49
C PHE A 333 0.08 10.63 5.90
N LYS A 334 -0.07 10.16 7.14
CA LYS A 334 -1.37 9.86 7.73
C LYS A 334 -1.44 10.51 9.11
N ALA A 335 -2.44 11.34 9.33
CA ALA A 335 -2.79 11.89 10.64
C ALA A 335 -4.00 11.12 11.19
N THR A 336 -3.98 10.80 12.48
CA THR A 336 -5.04 10.02 13.13
C THR A 336 -5.38 10.65 14.47
N ILE A 337 -6.67 10.74 14.76
CA ILE A 337 -7.22 11.13 16.07
C ILE A 337 -8.15 10.02 16.52
N GLU A 338 -7.94 9.54 17.75
CA GLU A 338 -8.72 8.45 18.34
C GLU A 338 -9.16 8.82 19.75
N ASN A 339 -10.34 8.36 20.12
CA ASN A 339 -10.87 8.45 21.47
C ASN A 339 -11.26 7.03 21.94
N TYR A 340 -10.71 6.60 23.05
CA TYR A 340 -10.96 5.29 23.63
C TYR A 340 -11.75 5.43 24.94
N ARG A 341 -12.83 4.69 25.06
CA ARG A 341 -13.67 4.59 26.27
C ARG A 341 -13.71 3.15 26.72
N ALA A 342 -13.02 2.85 27.82
CA ALA A 342 -12.90 1.54 28.43
C ALA A 342 -13.93 1.34 29.56
N ASN A 343 -13.94 0.18 30.22
CA ASN A 343 -14.74 -0.04 31.42
C ASN A 343 -14.20 0.75 32.61
N ALA A 344 -12.88 0.90 32.71
CA ALA A 344 -12.27 1.71 33.77
C ALA A 344 -11.90 3.11 33.24
N VAL A 345 -12.26 4.16 33.97
CA VAL A 345 -12.06 5.57 33.54
C VAL A 345 -10.58 5.91 33.36
N TYR A 346 -9.68 5.34 34.18
CA TYR A 346 -8.23 5.54 34.06
C TYR A 346 -7.59 4.87 32.82
N GLU A 347 -8.36 4.08 32.07
CA GLU A 347 -7.97 3.55 30.76
C GLU A 347 -8.60 4.35 29.59
N PHE A 348 -9.35 5.42 29.86
CA PHE A 348 -9.85 6.33 28.83
C PHE A 348 -8.69 7.18 28.32
N PHE A 349 -8.57 7.29 27.00
CA PHE A 349 -7.54 8.13 26.41
C PHE A 349 -7.95 8.76 25.09
N GLU A 350 -7.30 9.86 24.78
CA GLU A 350 -7.22 10.41 23.44
C GLU A 350 -5.84 10.10 22.85
N ASN A 351 -5.81 9.68 21.59
CA ASN A 351 -4.58 9.38 20.87
C ASN A 351 -4.47 10.28 19.63
N TYR A 352 -3.31 10.87 19.47
CA TYR A 352 -2.93 11.63 18.28
C TYR A 352 -1.74 10.93 17.64
N ALA A 353 -1.86 10.52 16.38
CA ALA A 353 -0.78 9.83 15.69
C ALA A 353 -0.47 10.46 14.31
N LEU A 354 0.79 10.37 13.92
CA LEU A 354 1.30 10.77 12.63
C LEU A 354 2.17 9.64 12.08
N ASP A 355 1.84 9.17 10.89
CA ASP A 355 2.65 8.22 10.12
C ASP A 355 3.20 8.91 8.88
N LEU A 356 4.50 8.76 8.65
CA LEU A 356 5.20 9.20 7.45
C LEU A 356 5.82 7.98 6.79
N VAL A 357 5.49 7.74 5.53
CA VAL A 357 6.04 6.62 4.75
C VAL A 357 6.64 7.17 3.47
N PHE A 358 7.92 6.92 3.26
CA PHE A 358 8.58 7.14 1.99
C PHE A 358 8.93 5.79 1.38
N SER A 359 8.63 5.60 0.11
CA SER A 359 8.93 4.38 -0.62
C SER A 359 9.54 4.71 -1.97
N GLN A 360 10.57 3.97 -2.35
CA GLN A 360 11.36 4.20 -3.55
C GLN A 360 11.71 2.89 -4.24
N PRO A 361 11.28 2.67 -5.49
CA PRO A 361 11.90 1.65 -6.32
C PRO A 361 13.34 2.05 -6.65
N LEU A 362 14.23 1.08 -6.62
CA LEU A 362 15.64 1.21 -6.91
C LEU A 362 16.00 0.31 -8.09
N GLU A 363 17.19 0.48 -8.63
CA GLU A 363 17.70 -0.38 -9.71
C GLU A 363 17.78 -1.86 -9.30
N ASN A 364 17.86 -2.76 -10.29
CA ASN A 364 18.01 -4.21 -10.09
C ASN A 364 16.90 -4.85 -9.24
N ASN A 365 15.66 -4.39 -9.36
CA ASN A 365 14.49 -4.91 -8.65
C ASN A 365 14.57 -4.76 -7.12
N TYR A 366 15.33 -3.77 -6.63
CA TYR A 366 15.29 -3.38 -5.23
C TYR A 366 14.16 -2.37 -4.98
N PHE A 367 13.64 -2.37 -3.76
CA PHE A 367 12.63 -1.43 -3.29
C PHE A 367 12.93 -1.07 -1.83
N ALA A 368 13.06 0.22 -1.55
CA ALA A 368 13.33 0.71 -0.21
C ALA A 368 12.09 1.39 0.37
N THR A 369 11.83 1.15 1.67
CA THR A 369 10.80 1.88 2.42
C THR A 369 11.38 2.43 3.70
N PHE A 370 10.96 3.64 4.02
CA PHE A 370 11.23 4.33 5.28
C PHE A 370 9.89 4.68 5.90
N ASN A 371 9.66 4.25 7.14
CA ASN A 371 8.43 4.54 7.87
C ASN A 371 8.77 5.14 9.23
N TYR A 372 8.19 6.30 9.55
CA TYR A 372 8.26 6.94 10.85
C TYR A 372 6.85 7.12 11.38
N THR A 373 6.60 6.58 12.58
CA THR A 373 5.34 6.72 13.30
C THR A 373 5.59 7.45 14.61
N TYR A 374 4.80 8.47 14.88
CA TYR A 374 4.70 9.16 16.17
C TYR A 374 3.29 9.01 16.71
N SER A 375 3.13 8.69 17.98
CA SER A 375 1.83 8.74 18.66
C SER A 375 1.94 9.28 20.09
N GLN A 376 0.89 9.96 20.52
CA GLN A 376 0.73 10.46 21.87
C GLN A 376 -0.65 10.10 22.38
N LYS A 377 -0.69 9.38 23.52
CA LYS A 377 -1.91 9.04 24.24
C LYS A 377 -1.96 9.83 25.53
N ARG A 378 -3.05 10.56 25.72
CA ARG A 378 -3.36 11.29 26.95
C ARG A 378 -4.50 10.61 27.65
N TYR A 379 -4.29 10.21 28.90
CA TYR A 379 -5.32 9.53 29.68
C TYR A 379 -6.14 10.55 30.46
N ASP A 380 -7.46 10.31 30.54
CA ASP A 380 -8.43 11.26 31.13
C ASP A 380 -8.38 11.26 32.66
N ALA A 381 -7.91 10.20 33.30
CA ALA A 381 -7.86 10.05 34.75
C ALA A 381 -6.55 9.42 35.22
N PRO A 382 -6.09 9.74 36.46
CA PRO A 382 -4.88 9.17 37.00
C PRO A 382 -4.99 7.66 37.20
N LEU A 383 -3.91 6.94 36.86
CA LEU A 383 -3.82 5.51 37.15
C LEU A 383 -3.69 5.32 38.69
N PRO A 384 -4.53 4.46 39.30
CA PRO A 384 -4.44 4.20 40.73
C PRO A 384 -3.03 3.85 41.18
N LEU A 385 -2.54 4.49 42.26
CA LEU A 385 -1.21 4.38 42.85
C LEU A 385 -0.06 5.01 42.04
N PHE A 386 -0.23 5.34 40.76
CA PHE A 386 0.84 5.81 39.85
C PHE A 386 0.67 7.26 39.42
N GLY A 387 -0.55 7.83 39.49
CA GLY A 387 -0.81 9.20 39.05
C GLY A 387 -1.13 9.37 37.57
N ASP A 388 -0.90 10.58 37.06
CA ASP A 388 -1.26 10.96 35.69
C ASP A 388 -0.41 10.22 34.66
N ARG A 389 -1.08 9.73 33.59
CA ARG A 389 -0.46 8.97 32.54
C ARG A 389 -0.53 9.70 31.19
N ASP A 390 0.61 9.89 30.59
CA ASP A 390 0.80 10.36 29.20
C ASP A 390 1.84 9.44 28.54
N ASP A 391 1.45 8.76 27.46
CA ASP A 391 2.32 7.83 26.74
C ASP A 391 2.66 8.43 25.38
N ARG A 392 3.94 8.41 25.02
CA ARG A 392 4.45 8.80 23.70
C ARG A 392 5.22 7.66 23.10
N SER A 393 5.02 7.42 21.81
CA SER A 393 5.70 6.36 21.10
C SER A 393 6.25 6.89 19.78
N GLU A 394 7.51 6.56 19.52
CA GLU A 394 8.20 6.83 18.27
C GLU A 394 8.66 5.49 17.68
N ALA A 395 8.31 5.22 16.43
CA ALA A 395 8.78 4.04 15.73
C ALA A 395 9.41 4.44 14.41
N LEU A 396 10.59 3.90 14.14
CA LEU A 396 11.30 4.03 12.88
C LEU A 396 11.48 2.65 12.28
N ARG A 397 11.11 2.47 11.00
CA ARG A 397 11.34 1.23 10.26
C ARG A 397 11.96 1.54 8.92
N ILE A 398 12.98 0.79 8.57
CA ILE A 398 13.65 0.85 7.27
C ILE A 398 13.61 -0.55 6.71
N ASN A 399 13.10 -0.72 5.50
CA ASN A 399 13.11 -2.00 4.82
C ASN A 399 13.78 -1.86 3.45
N LEU A 400 14.59 -2.85 3.12
CA LEU A 400 15.13 -3.06 1.80
C LEU A 400 14.63 -4.41 1.29
N MET A 401 13.85 -4.39 0.23
CA MET A 401 13.27 -5.56 -0.41
C MET A 401 13.91 -5.77 -1.78
N LYS A 402 14.11 -7.02 -2.17
CA LYS A 402 14.52 -7.39 -3.53
C LYS A 402 13.59 -8.48 -4.08
N THR A 403 13.07 -8.25 -5.25
CA THR A 403 12.36 -9.27 -6.02
C THR A 403 13.39 -10.13 -6.75
N ILE A 404 13.42 -11.43 -6.44
CA ILE A 404 14.34 -12.40 -7.03
C ILE A 404 13.77 -12.88 -8.37
N ASN A 405 12.47 -13.23 -8.37
CA ASN A 405 11.72 -13.65 -9.55
C ASN A 405 10.22 -13.35 -9.35
N ALA A 406 9.36 -13.80 -10.25
CA ALA A 406 7.92 -13.54 -10.20
C ALA A 406 7.22 -13.94 -8.87
N CYS A 407 7.79 -14.88 -8.10
CA CYS A 407 7.16 -15.42 -6.90
C CYS A 407 7.97 -15.18 -5.62
N TRP A 408 9.27 -14.93 -5.70
CA TRP A 408 10.14 -14.85 -4.54
C TRP A 408 10.70 -13.45 -4.31
N THR A 409 10.60 -12.99 -3.08
CA THR A 409 11.23 -11.76 -2.60
C THR A 409 11.97 -12.01 -1.29
N TRP A 410 13.00 -11.21 -1.00
CA TRP A 410 13.55 -11.11 0.34
C TRP A 410 13.45 -9.67 0.86
N ASN A 411 13.37 -9.54 2.16
CA ASN A 411 13.26 -8.26 2.86
C ASN A 411 14.19 -8.20 4.06
N LEU A 412 15.06 -7.20 4.08
CA LEU A 412 15.89 -6.84 5.23
C LEU A 412 15.21 -5.67 5.94
N GLY A 413 14.84 -5.86 7.20
CA GLY A 413 14.15 -4.86 8.02
C GLY A 413 15.01 -4.42 9.21
N LEU A 414 15.07 -3.12 9.43
CA LEU A 414 15.60 -2.48 10.64
C LEU A 414 14.49 -1.73 11.32
N ALA A 415 14.30 -1.91 12.63
CA ALA A 415 13.28 -1.18 13.37
C ALA A 415 13.81 -0.69 14.72
N SER A 416 13.35 0.49 15.12
CA SER A 416 13.57 1.08 16.44
C SER A 416 12.24 1.60 16.95
N ASN A 417 11.81 1.11 18.11
CA ASN A 417 10.61 1.56 18.82
C ASN A 417 11.03 2.13 20.17
N ASP A 418 10.60 3.35 20.49
CA ASP A 418 10.84 4.02 21.77
C ASP A 418 9.50 4.48 22.33
N ALA A 419 8.99 3.76 23.34
CA ALA A 419 7.79 4.09 24.08
C ALA A 419 8.17 4.75 25.41
N ARG A 420 7.78 6.00 25.59
CA ARG A 420 7.98 6.82 26.78
C ARG A 420 6.66 7.05 27.47
N SER A 421 6.67 7.05 28.77
CA SER A 421 5.51 7.32 29.61
C SER A 421 5.90 8.19 30.79
N THR A 422 4.95 8.94 31.33
CA THR A 422 5.08 9.58 32.65
C THR A 422 5.25 8.52 33.73
N ILE A 423 4.69 7.32 33.53
CA ILE A 423 4.78 6.20 34.47
C ILE A 423 5.85 5.21 33.98
N ASN A 424 6.88 4.97 34.80
CA ASN A 424 8.08 4.22 34.40
C ASN A 424 7.82 2.80 33.95
N ILE A 425 6.81 2.10 34.51
CA ILE A 425 6.46 0.71 34.13
C ILE A 425 6.00 0.56 32.67
N TYR A 426 5.61 1.65 32.02
CA TYR A 426 5.19 1.66 30.60
C TYR A 426 6.30 2.07 29.62
N LYS A 427 7.49 2.45 30.15
CA LYS A 427 8.64 2.79 29.29
C LYS A 427 9.21 1.53 28.66
N ARG A 428 9.31 1.51 27.33
CA ARG A 428 9.86 0.40 26.56
C ARG A 428 10.77 0.94 25.46
N ARG A 429 11.82 0.20 25.17
CA ARG A 429 12.66 0.47 24.01
C ARG A 429 13.06 -0.84 23.35
N GLU A 430 12.88 -0.90 22.05
CA GLU A 430 13.22 -2.08 21.26
C GLU A 430 13.92 -1.64 19.98
N ASN A 431 15.07 -2.28 19.67
CA ASN A 431 15.69 -2.24 18.36
C ASN A 431 15.69 -3.64 17.80
N SER A 432 15.42 -3.77 16.52
CA SER A 432 15.42 -5.09 15.89
C SER A 432 15.94 -5.05 14.47
N VAL A 433 16.52 -6.17 14.05
CA VAL A 433 16.89 -6.47 12.68
C VAL A 433 16.22 -7.77 12.27
N SER A 434 15.70 -7.83 11.04
CA SER A 434 15.03 -9.02 10.52
C SER A 434 15.41 -9.28 9.07
N LEU A 435 15.49 -10.55 8.71
CA LEU A 435 15.61 -11.02 7.34
C LEU A 435 14.47 -11.99 7.07
N GLN A 436 13.69 -11.70 6.04
CA GLN A 436 12.52 -12.49 5.66
C GLN A 436 12.59 -12.88 4.18
N PHE A 437 12.09 -14.05 3.87
CA PHE A 437 11.85 -14.53 2.52
C PHE A 437 10.34 -14.69 2.34
N ALA A 438 9.82 -14.14 1.27
CA ALA A 438 8.41 -14.21 0.96
C ALA A 438 8.20 -14.91 -0.39
N TYR A 439 7.18 -15.78 -0.41
CA TYR A 439 6.69 -16.46 -1.58
C TYR A 439 5.25 -16.03 -1.83
N GLY A 440 4.97 -15.48 -3.00
CA GLY A 440 3.64 -15.06 -3.40
C GLY A 440 3.52 -15.11 -4.92
N CYS A 441 2.79 -16.11 -5.44
CA CYS A 441 2.43 -16.18 -6.84
C CYS A 441 0.98 -15.75 -7.02
N PHE A 442 0.70 -15.13 -8.16
CA PHE A 442 -0.65 -14.73 -8.55
C PHE A 442 -1.31 -15.90 -9.29
N GLY A 443 -2.50 -16.31 -8.83
CA GLY A 443 -3.34 -17.31 -9.46
C GLY A 443 -4.47 -16.70 -10.30
#